data_1327a3ff6425ba6f9fcfec99ee9bfe80
#
_entry.id   1327a3ff6425ba6f9fcfec99ee9bfe80
#
_cell.length_a   1.000
_cell.length_b   1.000
_cell.length_c   1.000
_cell.angle_alpha   90.00
_cell.angle_beta   90.00
_cell.angle_gamma   90.00
#
_symmetry.space_group_name_H-M   'P 1'
#
loop_
_entity.id
_entity.type
_entity.pdbx_description
1 polymer ?
#
loop_
_entity_poly.entity_id
_entity_poly.type
_entity_poly.pdbx_seq_one_letter_code
_entity_poly.pdbx_strand_id
1 'polypeptide(L)'
;MDRFLPQQNDDSGRWTRRRVLAAGTMLPLVPAVARAASVDLVGEDSLVVDLYRSLSTDQKKSICFPYQAADRSKLNANWHVTKIKIGDAFYSAAQRELVERIVGEVMSPEGLERLKQQMEEDDGGLGAYSIGLFGDPTTGPFQWLLTGRHVTLRADGASDPKVALGGGIVYGHGEESKPQNNLYFDQTQKVQTLFEALTSSQREQALLASIPEESKLQLQGPQGRFDGLEVAAMSDPQKDQVRETLNYLLKPFRESDAREILSKIDAGGGIDRLRFAFYRDGDLEGDQVWDDWRIEGPNAIFHFRGAPHVHAFIHVADVS
;
A
#
# COMPACT_ATOMS: atom_id res chain seq x y z
N MET A 1 31.43 -50.23 -45.21
CA MET A 1 32.70 -50.06 -44.44
C MET A 1 32.23 -49.66 -43.07
N ASP A 2 31.97 -50.64 -42.26
CA ASP A 2 32.78 -51.25 -41.20
C ASP A 2 32.89 -50.34 -39.96
N ARG A 3 32.10 -50.75 -38.92
CA ARG A 3 32.51 -51.45 -37.67
C ARG A 3 33.09 -50.46 -36.64
N PHE A 4 32.76 -50.45 -35.34
CA PHE A 4 32.45 -51.47 -34.33
C PHE A 4 31.87 -50.84 -33.08
N LEU A 5 30.90 -51.49 -32.47
CA LEU A 5 30.63 -51.48 -31.02
C LEU A 5 31.54 -52.54 -30.33
N PRO A 6 31.81 -52.47 -29.03
CA PRO A 6 31.09 -53.30 -28.08
C PRO A 6 30.86 -52.64 -26.69
N GLN A 7 29.69 -52.93 -26.10
CA GLN A 7 29.35 -53.87 -25.00
C GLN A 7 29.88 -53.51 -23.59
N GLN A 8 28.91 -53.25 -22.75
CA GLN A 8 28.49 -53.84 -21.46
C GLN A 8 29.60 -54.30 -20.49
N ASN A 9 29.45 -53.82 -19.21
CA ASN A 9 29.38 -54.77 -18.09
C ASN A 9 28.61 -54.17 -16.90
N ASP A 10 27.70 -55.02 -16.46
CA ASP A 10 26.89 -55.00 -15.23
C ASP A 10 27.78 -55.43 -14.06
N ASP A 11 27.68 -54.79 -12.90
CA ASP A 11 28.08 -55.47 -11.68
C ASP A 11 27.26 -55.01 -10.47
N SER A 12 26.40 -55.88 -10.05
CA SER A 12 25.58 -55.85 -8.86
C SER A 12 26.41 -56.05 -7.57
N GLY A 13 26.40 -55.13 -6.66
CA GLY A 13 27.03 -55.23 -5.34
C GLY A 13 26.10 -54.92 -4.18
N ARG A 14 25.37 -55.93 -3.74
CA ARG A 14 24.65 -55.93 -2.43
C ARG A 14 25.67 -55.83 -1.30
N TRP A 15 25.46 -54.84 -0.37
CA TRP A 15 26.04 -54.87 0.95
C TRP A 15 25.03 -54.98 2.06
N THR A 16 25.19 -55.99 2.86
CA THR A 16 24.44 -56.46 3.98
C THR A 16 24.61 -55.59 5.23
N ARG A 17 23.53 -55.51 6.03
CA ARG A 17 23.50 -54.89 7.35
C ARG A 17 24.51 -55.52 8.30
N ARG A 18 25.30 -54.69 8.97
CA ARG A 18 25.93 -55.03 10.25
C ARG A 18 25.55 -53.99 11.30
N ARG A 19 24.89 -54.51 12.35
CA ARG A 19 24.62 -53.82 13.63
C ARG A 19 25.97 -53.62 14.31
N VAL A 20 26.22 -52.36 14.76
CA VAL A 20 27.17 -52.08 15.83
C VAL A 20 26.46 -51.29 16.89
N LEU A 21 26.27 -51.92 18.03
CA LEU A 21 25.92 -51.25 19.31
C LEU A 21 27.17 -50.52 19.78
N ALA A 22 27.04 -49.24 20.05
CA ALA A 22 28.02 -48.49 20.85
C ALA A 22 27.30 -47.53 21.78
N ALA A 23 27.78 -47.52 22.99
CA ALA A 23 27.27 -46.99 24.24
C ALA A 23 26.97 -45.50 24.22
N GLY A 24 25.95 -45.11 25.01
CA GLY A 24 25.53 -43.73 25.18
C GLY A 24 26.53 -42.91 25.97
N THR A 25 26.80 -41.73 25.49
CA THR A 25 27.22 -40.58 26.28
C THR A 25 26.15 -39.51 26.15
N MET A 26 25.43 -39.27 27.24
CA MET A 26 24.53 -38.11 27.39
C MET A 26 25.36 -36.84 27.36
N LEU A 27 25.27 -36.07 26.31
CA LEU A 27 25.65 -34.66 26.27
C LEU A 27 24.46 -33.83 26.77
N PRO A 28 24.68 -32.82 27.64
CA PRO A 28 23.58 -31.97 28.08
C PRO A 28 23.04 -31.17 26.94
N LEU A 29 21.70 -31.20 26.75
CA LEU A 29 20.97 -30.27 25.87
C LEU A 29 21.15 -28.85 26.42
N VAL A 30 22.02 -28.08 25.79
CA VAL A 30 22.03 -26.62 25.94
C VAL A 30 20.82 -26.13 25.10
N PRO A 31 19.86 -25.40 25.68
CA PRO A 31 18.80 -24.82 24.89
C PRO A 31 19.42 -23.87 23.88
N ALA A 32 19.23 -24.15 22.61
CA ALA A 32 19.52 -23.20 21.55
C ALA A 32 18.63 -21.98 21.76
N VAL A 33 19.20 -20.93 22.33
CA VAL A 33 18.59 -19.61 22.29
C VAL A 33 18.50 -19.27 20.80
N ALA A 34 17.29 -19.32 20.26
CA ALA A 34 17.01 -18.84 18.92
C ALA A 34 17.40 -17.35 18.92
N ARG A 35 18.56 -17.08 18.37
CA ARG A 35 19.01 -15.73 18.05
C ARG A 35 18.05 -15.27 16.97
N ALA A 36 17.12 -14.38 17.32
CA ALA A 36 16.30 -13.71 16.33
C ALA A 36 17.25 -13.18 15.24
N ALA A 37 17.04 -13.61 14.01
CA ALA A 37 17.78 -13.09 12.87
C ALA A 37 17.53 -11.57 12.88
N SER A 38 18.60 -10.79 12.99
CA SER A 38 18.52 -9.36 12.77
C SER A 38 18.10 -9.17 11.31
N VAL A 39 16.88 -8.76 11.08
CA VAL A 39 16.47 -8.27 9.76
C VAL A 39 17.30 -7.03 9.53
N ASP A 40 18.12 -7.02 8.49
CA ASP A 40 18.81 -5.81 8.06
C ASP A 40 17.75 -4.86 7.50
N LEU A 41 17.32 -3.90 8.33
CA LEU A 41 16.40 -2.84 7.95
C LEU A 41 17.08 -1.92 6.94
N VAL A 42 16.46 -1.67 5.82
CA VAL A 42 16.97 -0.85 4.72
C VAL A 42 15.95 0.23 4.38
N GLY A 43 16.42 1.40 3.98
CA GLY A 43 15.53 2.48 3.55
C GLY A 43 14.77 3.12 4.72
N GLU A 44 13.46 3.34 4.53
CA GLU A 44 12.58 3.99 5.50
C GLU A 44 12.55 3.32 6.87
N ASP A 45 12.70 2.00 6.93
CA ASP A 45 12.71 1.24 8.19
C ASP A 45 13.87 1.63 9.09
N SER A 46 15.05 1.79 8.48
CA SER A 46 16.24 2.30 9.15
C SER A 46 16.03 3.74 9.64
N LEU A 47 15.40 4.59 8.84
CA LEU A 47 15.09 5.97 9.21
C LEU A 47 14.07 6.07 10.33
N VAL A 48 13.05 5.20 10.35
CA VAL A 48 12.07 5.14 11.46
C VAL A 48 12.75 4.70 12.75
N VAL A 49 13.68 3.75 12.71
CA VAL A 49 14.49 3.35 13.87
C VAL A 49 15.34 4.51 14.36
N ASP A 50 15.99 5.26 13.46
CA ASP A 50 16.82 6.41 13.81
C ASP A 50 15.99 7.54 14.43
N LEU A 51 14.81 7.83 13.85
CA LEU A 51 13.86 8.78 14.43
C LEU A 51 13.47 8.35 15.85
N TYR A 52 13.06 7.09 16.04
CA TYR A 52 12.66 6.57 17.34
C TYR A 52 13.78 6.66 18.39
N ARG A 53 15.02 6.35 18.00
CA ARG A 53 16.19 6.47 18.89
C ARG A 53 16.52 7.91 19.26
N SER A 54 16.24 8.86 18.37
CA SER A 54 16.49 10.29 18.59
C SER A 54 15.46 10.94 19.54
N LEU A 55 14.29 10.30 19.75
CA LEU A 55 13.23 10.83 20.59
C LEU A 55 13.62 10.75 22.08
N SER A 56 13.40 11.85 22.80
CA SER A 56 13.47 11.86 24.27
C SER A 56 12.35 11.01 24.89
N THR A 57 12.48 10.69 26.17
CA THR A 57 11.44 9.96 26.90
C THR A 57 10.08 10.66 26.84
N ASP A 58 10.05 11.99 26.96
CA ASP A 58 8.79 12.74 26.94
C ASP A 58 8.20 12.86 25.53
N GLN A 59 9.05 12.94 24.50
CA GLN A 59 8.60 12.82 23.12
C GLN A 59 7.96 11.46 22.85
N LYS A 60 8.60 10.37 23.28
CA LYS A 60 8.03 9.01 23.14
C LYS A 60 6.67 8.87 23.82
N LYS A 61 6.49 9.42 25.03
CA LYS A 61 5.17 9.40 25.69
C LYS A 61 4.09 10.12 24.91
N SER A 62 4.45 11.09 24.09
CA SER A 62 3.51 11.96 23.38
C SER A 62 3.12 11.45 21.99
N ILE A 63 4.03 10.75 21.29
CA ILE A 63 3.82 10.35 19.89
C ILE A 63 4.02 8.85 19.63
N CYS A 64 4.44 8.07 20.66
CA CYS A 64 4.56 6.62 20.52
C CYS A 64 3.39 5.92 21.23
N PHE A 65 2.79 4.94 20.55
CA PHE A 65 1.59 4.23 20.98
C PHE A 65 1.83 2.72 20.98
N PRO A 66 1.04 1.93 21.74
CA PRO A 66 1.04 0.48 21.59
C PRO A 66 0.75 0.06 20.14
N TYR A 67 1.40 -0.98 19.64
CA TYR A 67 1.18 -1.48 18.28
C TYR A 67 -0.29 -1.84 18.00
N GLN A 68 -1.02 -2.28 19.02
CA GLN A 68 -2.44 -2.67 18.92
C GLN A 68 -3.41 -1.50 19.10
N ALA A 69 -2.93 -0.26 19.19
CA ALA A 69 -3.82 0.90 19.32
C ALA A 69 -4.72 1.07 18.07
N ALA A 70 -5.99 1.40 18.29
CA ALA A 70 -7.00 1.45 17.22
C ALA A 70 -6.67 2.48 16.12
N ASP A 71 -6.06 3.60 16.49
CA ASP A 71 -5.67 4.63 15.53
C ASP A 71 -4.61 4.16 14.51
N ARG A 72 -3.91 3.06 14.79
CA ARG A 72 -2.96 2.47 13.84
C ARG A 72 -3.63 2.10 12.51
N SER A 73 -4.84 1.59 12.54
CA SER A 73 -5.57 1.16 11.33
C SER A 73 -6.55 2.21 10.79
N LYS A 74 -6.63 3.39 11.43
CA LYS A 74 -7.56 4.44 11.03
C LYS A 74 -7.22 4.96 9.64
N LEU A 75 -8.24 5.04 8.79
CA LEU A 75 -8.16 5.54 7.42
C LEU A 75 -9.11 6.73 7.29
N ASN A 76 -8.57 7.92 7.09
CA ASN A 76 -9.36 9.15 6.99
C ASN A 76 -8.58 10.23 6.23
N ALA A 77 -9.28 11.05 5.46
CA ALA A 77 -8.68 12.10 4.64
C ALA A 77 -8.34 13.38 5.40
N ASN A 78 -8.89 13.56 6.61
CA ASN A 78 -8.64 14.79 7.39
C ASN A 78 -8.59 14.49 8.88
N TRP A 79 -7.42 14.16 9.38
CA TRP A 79 -7.20 13.89 10.79
C TRP A 79 -5.73 14.03 11.19
N HIS A 80 -5.48 14.17 12.47
CA HIS A 80 -4.14 14.18 13.04
C HIS A 80 -4.01 13.07 14.08
N VAL A 81 -3.02 12.20 13.90
CA VAL A 81 -2.71 11.09 14.83
C VAL A 81 -2.26 11.61 16.19
N THR A 82 -1.65 12.80 16.22
CA THR A 82 -1.33 13.56 17.43
C THR A 82 -1.71 15.03 17.25
N LYS A 83 -1.84 15.76 18.36
CA LYS A 83 -2.02 17.22 18.31
C LYS A 83 -0.75 17.97 17.97
N ILE A 84 0.40 17.31 18.08
CA ILE A 84 1.72 17.89 17.88
C ILE A 84 2.04 17.89 16.39
N LYS A 85 2.39 19.05 15.88
CA LYS A 85 2.74 19.25 14.47
C LYS A 85 4.24 19.09 14.26
N ILE A 86 4.65 18.67 13.07
CA ILE A 86 6.06 18.49 12.70
C ILE A 86 6.81 19.82 12.81
N GLY A 87 6.15 20.94 12.50
CA GLY A 87 6.72 22.30 12.61
C GLY A 87 6.89 22.83 14.04
N ASP A 88 6.28 22.18 15.05
CA ASP A 88 6.35 22.64 16.43
C ASP A 88 7.78 22.57 17.00
N ALA A 89 8.08 23.40 18.00
CA ALA A 89 9.35 23.35 18.75
C ALA A 89 9.57 22.02 19.51
N PHE A 90 8.57 21.15 19.51
CA PHE A 90 8.64 19.79 20.04
C PHE A 90 9.69 18.91 19.35
N TYR A 91 9.87 19.09 18.02
CA TYR A 91 10.87 18.38 17.23
C TYR A 91 12.11 19.20 16.99
N SER A 92 13.28 18.58 17.15
CA SER A 92 14.55 19.18 16.71
C SER A 92 14.63 19.26 15.18
N ALA A 93 15.54 20.09 14.66
CA ALA A 93 15.79 20.16 13.21
C ALA A 93 16.18 18.79 12.61
N ALA A 94 17.04 18.04 13.31
CA ALA A 94 17.45 16.70 12.88
C ALA A 94 16.29 15.69 12.86
N GLN A 95 15.34 15.78 13.81
CA GLN A 95 14.15 14.94 13.80
C GLN A 95 13.21 15.28 12.63
N ARG A 96 13.03 16.54 12.33
CA ARG A 96 12.25 16.97 11.15
C ARG A 96 12.89 16.50 9.84
N GLU A 97 14.21 16.57 9.72
CA GLU A 97 14.92 16.03 8.56
C GLU A 97 14.72 14.51 8.41
N LEU A 98 14.74 13.76 9.50
CA LEU A 98 14.43 12.32 9.47
C LEU A 98 13.00 12.07 8.97
N VAL A 99 12.01 12.85 9.44
CA VAL A 99 10.64 12.75 8.94
C VAL A 99 10.56 13.03 7.45
N GLU A 100 11.20 14.10 6.95
CA GLU A 100 11.24 14.39 5.50
C GLU A 100 11.84 13.25 4.69
N ARG A 101 12.91 12.64 5.20
CA ARG A 101 13.57 11.51 4.55
C ARG A 101 12.69 10.26 4.54
N ILE A 102 11.97 9.97 5.64
CA ILE A 102 11.00 8.85 5.69
C ILE A 102 9.93 9.05 4.61
N VAL A 103 9.37 10.25 4.49
CA VAL A 103 8.40 10.58 3.43
C VAL A 103 9.01 10.37 2.04
N GLY A 104 10.27 10.76 1.84
CA GLY A 104 10.99 10.57 0.58
C GLY A 104 11.18 9.10 0.22
N GLU A 105 11.35 8.23 1.20
CA GLU A 105 11.58 6.80 0.97
C GLU A 105 10.30 5.99 0.68
N VAL A 106 9.12 6.48 1.08
CA VAL A 106 7.83 5.81 0.80
C VAL A 106 7.18 6.28 -0.51
N MET A 107 7.73 7.29 -1.15
CA MET A 107 7.21 7.86 -2.40
C MET A 107 8.19 7.65 -3.54
N SER A 108 7.69 7.69 -4.78
CA SER A 108 8.56 7.89 -5.95
C SER A 108 9.04 9.35 -6.00
N PRO A 109 10.11 9.68 -6.75
CA PRO A 109 10.53 11.07 -6.89
C PRO A 109 9.41 12.01 -7.38
N GLU A 110 8.65 11.59 -8.39
CA GLU A 110 7.50 12.33 -8.91
C GLU A 110 6.38 12.45 -7.87
N GLY A 111 6.07 11.35 -7.17
CA GLY A 111 5.07 11.34 -6.11
C GLY A 111 5.44 12.22 -4.93
N LEU A 112 6.73 12.28 -4.56
CA LEU A 112 7.22 13.15 -3.50
C LEU A 112 7.06 14.63 -3.85
N GLU A 113 7.38 15.02 -5.10
CA GLU A 113 7.20 16.41 -5.55
C GLU A 113 5.72 16.81 -5.51
N ARG A 114 4.83 15.95 -6.03
CA ARG A 114 3.38 16.17 -6.00
C ARG A 114 2.84 16.25 -4.58
N LEU A 115 3.28 15.36 -3.69
CA LEU A 115 2.87 15.37 -2.28
C LEU A 115 3.33 16.64 -1.56
N LYS A 116 4.56 17.11 -1.81
CA LYS A 116 5.06 18.37 -1.25
C LYS A 116 4.23 19.56 -1.72
N GLN A 117 3.92 19.64 -3.01
CA GLN A 117 3.06 20.67 -3.56
C GLN A 117 1.67 20.63 -2.93
N GLN A 118 1.05 19.44 -2.85
CA GLN A 118 -0.24 19.23 -2.16
C GLN A 118 -0.21 19.77 -0.73
N MET A 119 0.80 19.36 0.05
CA MET A 119 0.89 19.77 1.45
C MET A 119 1.09 21.29 1.61
N GLU A 120 1.83 21.89 0.68
CA GLU A 120 2.04 23.35 0.68
C GLU A 120 0.76 24.12 0.36
N GLU A 121 0.02 23.68 -0.66
CA GLU A 121 -1.23 24.30 -1.09
C GLU A 121 -2.39 24.08 -0.11
N ASP A 122 -2.44 22.90 0.53
CA ASP A 122 -3.50 22.54 1.48
C ASP A 122 -3.33 23.20 2.87
N ASP A 123 -2.11 23.18 3.44
CA ASP A 123 -1.88 23.58 4.85
C ASP A 123 -0.53 24.29 5.07
N GLY A 124 0.17 24.76 4.03
CA GLY A 124 1.44 25.47 4.16
C GLY A 124 2.64 24.56 4.48
N GLY A 125 2.60 23.32 3.99
CA GLY A 125 3.72 22.40 3.97
C GLY A 125 3.72 21.34 5.07
N LEU A 126 4.73 20.47 5.03
CA LEU A 126 4.88 19.32 5.93
C LEU A 126 4.81 19.70 7.42
N GLY A 127 5.20 20.93 7.77
CA GLY A 127 5.17 21.43 9.14
C GLY A 127 3.79 21.42 9.80
N ALA A 128 2.70 21.49 9.02
CA ALA A 128 1.33 21.47 9.50
C ALA A 128 0.79 20.05 9.81
N TYR A 129 1.52 19.02 9.40
CA TYR A 129 1.11 17.61 9.57
C TYR A 129 1.59 17.03 10.90
N SER A 130 1.11 15.86 11.28
CA SER A 130 1.49 15.17 12.51
C SER A 130 1.96 13.75 12.23
N ILE A 131 2.83 13.25 13.10
CA ILE A 131 3.29 11.87 13.04
C ILE A 131 2.93 11.10 14.31
N GLY A 132 2.79 9.78 14.16
CA GLY A 132 2.66 8.83 15.26
C GLY A 132 3.47 7.57 14.98
N LEU A 133 3.96 6.95 16.04
CA LEU A 133 4.73 5.72 16.01
C LEU A 133 4.02 4.66 16.84
N PHE A 134 3.68 3.54 16.25
CA PHE A 134 2.99 2.43 16.89
C PHE A 134 3.95 1.25 17.02
N GLY A 135 4.14 0.75 18.25
CA GLY A 135 5.12 -0.28 18.56
C GLY A 135 6.53 0.27 18.80
N ASP A 136 7.51 -0.60 18.89
CA ASP A 136 8.92 -0.27 19.06
C ASP A 136 9.76 -0.84 17.91
N PRO A 137 10.22 0.02 16.97
CA PRO A 137 10.94 -0.42 15.78
C PRO A 137 12.33 -1.03 16.10
N THR A 138 12.78 -0.96 17.35
CA THR A 138 14.06 -1.55 17.75
C THR A 138 13.94 -2.98 18.27
N THR A 139 12.73 -3.43 18.59
CA THR A 139 12.52 -4.71 19.28
C THR A 139 11.39 -5.57 18.72
N GLY A 140 10.52 -5.02 17.92
CA GLY A 140 9.35 -5.74 17.41
C GLY A 140 8.62 -5.03 16.28
N PRO A 141 7.39 -5.46 16.01
CA PRO A 141 6.59 -4.85 14.95
C PRO A 141 6.30 -3.38 15.26
N PHE A 142 6.32 -2.58 14.20
CA PHE A 142 6.07 -1.15 14.30
C PHE A 142 5.28 -0.63 13.11
N GLN A 143 4.75 0.57 13.24
CA GLN A 143 4.22 1.36 12.13
C GLN A 143 4.43 2.85 12.42
N TRP A 144 4.97 3.54 11.46
CA TRP A 144 5.01 5.00 11.44
C TRP A 144 3.85 5.53 10.58
N LEU A 145 3.20 6.59 11.05
CA LEU A 145 2.13 7.29 10.34
C LEU A 145 2.47 8.75 10.17
N LEU A 146 2.18 9.29 8.97
CA LEU A 146 2.03 10.71 8.69
C LEU A 146 0.57 11.00 8.41
N THR A 147 0.00 12.01 9.08
CA THR A 147 -1.42 12.35 8.97
C THR A 147 -1.63 13.87 8.97
N GLY A 148 -2.66 14.29 8.27
CA GLY A 148 -3.09 15.68 8.17
C GLY A 148 -4.19 15.84 7.14
N ARG A 149 -4.34 17.05 6.62
CA ARG A 149 -5.30 17.34 5.56
C ARG A 149 -4.90 16.58 4.30
N HIS A 150 -5.82 15.75 3.80
CA HIS A 150 -5.67 14.89 2.61
C HIS A 150 -4.45 13.94 2.63
N VAL A 151 -3.93 13.61 3.83
CA VAL A 151 -2.79 12.69 3.94
C VAL A 151 -3.00 11.67 5.06
N THR A 152 -2.84 10.40 4.71
CA THR A 152 -2.50 9.30 5.61
C THR A 152 -1.47 8.43 4.90
N LEU A 153 -0.19 8.52 5.28
CA LEU A 153 0.89 7.68 4.77
C LEU A 153 1.46 6.80 5.88
N ARG A 154 2.06 5.68 5.49
CA ARG A 154 2.53 4.65 6.41
C ARG A 154 3.91 4.13 6.02
N ALA A 155 4.67 3.70 7.03
CA ALA A 155 5.87 2.87 6.89
C ALA A 155 5.89 1.87 8.05
N ASP A 156 6.01 0.57 7.79
CA ASP A 156 5.85 -0.47 8.81
C ASP A 156 6.96 -1.53 8.83
N GLY A 157 7.94 -1.42 7.94
CA GLY A 157 9.05 -2.36 7.88
C GLY A 157 8.61 -3.81 7.66
N ALA A 158 7.57 -4.02 6.85
CA ALA A 158 6.95 -5.32 6.66
C ALA A 158 6.50 -5.99 7.98
N SER A 159 6.16 -5.18 9.00
CA SER A 159 5.65 -5.67 10.29
C SER A 159 4.32 -6.40 10.14
N ASP A 160 3.54 -6.07 9.12
CA ASP A 160 2.33 -6.79 8.73
C ASP A 160 2.39 -7.17 7.25
N PRO A 161 2.96 -8.34 6.90
CA PRO A 161 3.13 -8.75 5.51
C PRO A 161 1.81 -9.02 4.78
N LYS A 162 0.68 -8.97 5.49
CA LYS A 162 -0.65 -9.13 4.87
C LYS A 162 -1.15 -7.87 4.20
N VAL A 163 -0.67 -6.70 4.59
CA VAL A 163 -1.12 -5.42 4.04
C VAL A 163 -0.03 -4.77 3.19
N ALA A 164 -0.40 -4.26 2.03
CA ALA A 164 0.50 -3.42 1.24
C ALA A 164 0.58 -2.02 1.84
N LEU A 165 1.69 -1.31 1.64
CA LEU A 165 1.92 0.05 2.13
C LEU A 165 1.79 0.20 3.66
N GLY A 166 1.88 -0.90 4.42
CA GLY A 166 1.61 -0.90 5.86
C GLY A 166 0.13 -0.68 6.21
N GLY A 167 -0.78 -0.71 5.25
CA GLY A 167 -2.22 -0.51 5.43
C GLY A 167 -2.83 0.48 4.46
N GLY A 168 -4.09 0.85 4.70
CA GLY A 168 -4.76 1.82 3.86
C GLY A 168 -4.11 3.21 3.94
N ILE A 169 -3.97 3.86 2.80
CA ILE A 169 -3.41 5.20 2.66
C ILE A 169 -4.40 6.17 2.05
N VAL A 170 -4.15 7.47 2.24
CA VAL A 170 -4.93 8.57 1.67
C VAL A 170 -3.97 9.61 1.10
N TYR A 171 -4.35 10.17 -0.04
CA TYR A 171 -3.82 11.40 -0.61
C TYR A 171 -4.96 12.21 -1.22
N GLY A 172 -4.75 13.46 -1.56
CA GLY A 172 -5.78 14.30 -2.16
C GLY A 172 -5.30 15.73 -2.30
N HIS A 173 -6.19 16.66 -2.72
CA HIS A 173 -5.86 18.07 -2.87
C HIS A 173 -7.13 18.90 -2.81
N GLY A 174 -7.13 19.96 -1.99
CA GLY A 174 -8.29 20.79 -1.67
C GLY A 174 -8.69 21.82 -2.72
N GLU A 175 -8.14 21.76 -3.93
CA GLU A 175 -8.51 22.67 -5.03
C GLU A 175 -9.91 22.36 -5.55
N GLU A 176 -10.80 23.35 -5.48
CA GLU A 176 -12.23 23.24 -5.84
C GLU A 176 -12.63 24.18 -7.00
N SER A 177 -11.73 25.04 -7.47
CA SER A 177 -12.10 26.05 -8.48
C SER A 177 -12.47 25.44 -9.83
N LYS A 178 -11.71 24.42 -10.25
CA LYS A 178 -11.94 23.59 -11.44
C LYS A 178 -11.24 22.25 -11.29
N PRO A 179 -11.83 21.15 -11.77
CA PRO A 179 -11.20 19.83 -11.72
C PRO A 179 -9.78 19.83 -12.30
N GLN A 180 -9.54 20.54 -13.41
CA GLN A 180 -8.27 20.58 -14.13
C GLN A 180 -7.14 21.24 -13.33
N ASN A 181 -7.46 22.04 -12.30
CA ASN A 181 -6.48 22.67 -11.41
C ASN A 181 -6.05 21.75 -10.27
N ASN A 182 -6.79 20.66 -10.04
CA ASN A 182 -6.44 19.70 -9.01
C ASN A 182 -5.21 18.89 -9.41
N LEU A 183 -4.26 18.72 -8.49
CA LEU A 183 -2.98 18.03 -8.72
C LEU A 183 -3.14 16.55 -9.15
N TYR A 184 -4.31 15.96 -8.93
CA TYR A 184 -4.61 14.56 -9.24
C TYR A 184 -5.64 14.39 -10.36
N PHE A 185 -5.98 15.47 -11.08
CA PHE A 185 -6.93 15.40 -12.21
C PHE A 185 -6.47 14.46 -13.32
N ASP A 186 -5.16 14.29 -13.50
CA ASP A 186 -4.58 13.33 -14.42
C ASP A 186 -5.03 11.88 -14.14
N GLN A 187 -5.34 11.54 -12.88
CA GLN A 187 -5.89 10.23 -12.52
C GLN A 187 -7.34 10.08 -12.98
N THR A 188 -8.17 11.13 -12.84
CA THR A 188 -9.51 11.19 -13.45
C THR A 188 -9.43 10.95 -14.95
N GLN A 189 -8.56 11.69 -15.65
CA GLN A 189 -8.36 11.53 -17.10
C GLN A 189 -7.91 10.11 -17.48
N LYS A 190 -6.96 9.54 -16.73
CA LYS A 190 -6.49 8.17 -17.00
C LYS A 190 -7.60 7.14 -16.85
N VAL A 191 -8.43 7.25 -15.81
CA VAL A 191 -9.53 6.32 -15.56
C VAL A 191 -10.68 6.57 -16.57
N GLN A 192 -10.91 7.83 -16.98
CA GLN A 192 -11.87 8.19 -18.01
C GLN A 192 -11.54 7.50 -19.36
N THR A 193 -10.27 7.38 -19.75
CA THR A 193 -9.90 6.66 -20.98
C THR A 193 -10.37 5.19 -20.98
N LEU A 194 -10.41 4.55 -19.79
CA LEU A 194 -10.96 3.21 -19.66
C LEU A 194 -12.49 3.21 -19.88
N PHE A 195 -13.21 4.18 -19.27
CA PHE A 195 -14.66 4.32 -19.48
C PHE A 195 -15.00 4.52 -20.95
N GLU A 196 -14.24 5.32 -21.67
CA GLU A 196 -14.43 5.59 -23.10
C GLU A 196 -14.22 4.35 -23.97
N ALA A 197 -13.35 3.43 -23.56
CA ALA A 197 -13.12 2.17 -24.26
C ALA A 197 -14.20 1.11 -24.00
N LEU A 198 -15.15 1.36 -23.11
CA LEU A 198 -16.26 0.45 -22.82
C LEU A 198 -17.33 0.52 -23.91
N THR A 199 -17.97 -0.62 -24.18
CA THR A 199 -19.20 -0.68 -25.00
C THR A 199 -20.36 0.00 -24.27
N SER A 200 -21.43 0.36 -25.00
CA SER A 200 -22.61 0.99 -24.38
C SER A 200 -23.18 0.16 -23.23
N SER A 201 -23.29 -1.15 -23.38
CA SER A 201 -23.80 -2.04 -22.34
C SER A 201 -22.86 -2.14 -21.12
N GLN A 202 -21.55 -2.07 -21.35
CA GLN A 202 -20.56 -2.05 -20.25
C GLN A 202 -20.60 -0.70 -19.51
N ARG A 203 -20.77 0.42 -20.23
CA ARG A 203 -20.94 1.75 -19.61
C ARG A 203 -22.16 1.83 -18.71
N GLU A 204 -23.30 1.25 -19.15
CA GLU A 204 -24.51 1.18 -18.33
C GLU A 204 -24.30 0.42 -17.02
N GLN A 205 -23.48 -0.64 -17.04
CA GLN A 205 -23.13 -1.41 -15.82
C GLN A 205 -22.10 -0.68 -14.93
N ALA A 206 -21.16 0.05 -15.54
CA ALA A 206 -20.10 0.75 -14.84
C ALA A 206 -20.56 2.07 -14.21
N LEU A 207 -21.60 2.73 -14.77
CA LEU A 207 -22.02 4.07 -14.37
C LEU A 207 -23.19 4.01 -13.38
N LEU A 208 -22.87 4.26 -12.13
CA LEU A 208 -23.79 4.26 -10.99
C LEU A 208 -24.28 5.67 -10.65
N ALA A 209 -25.23 5.78 -9.72
CA ALA A 209 -25.77 7.08 -9.32
C ALA A 209 -24.80 7.85 -8.41
N SER A 210 -24.47 7.28 -7.25
CA SER A 210 -23.77 7.99 -6.17
C SER A 210 -22.60 7.18 -5.64
N ILE A 211 -21.49 7.86 -5.33
CA ILE A 211 -20.32 7.25 -4.71
C ILE A 211 -20.62 6.85 -3.25
N PRO A 212 -20.20 5.65 -2.80
CA PRO A 212 -20.34 5.27 -1.40
C PRO A 212 -19.52 6.15 -0.46
N GLU A 213 -20.02 6.36 0.75
CA GLU A 213 -19.36 7.17 1.79
C GLU A 213 -17.96 6.64 2.13
N GLU A 214 -17.00 7.55 2.27
CA GLU A 214 -15.60 7.25 2.66
C GLU A 214 -15.51 6.54 4.02
N SER A 215 -16.42 6.84 4.94
CA SER A 215 -16.51 6.21 6.27
C SER A 215 -16.80 4.70 6.24
N LYS A 216 -17.26 4.19 5.09
CA LYS A 216 -17.61 2.78 4.86
C LYS A 216 -16.55 2.02 4.07
N LEU A 217 -15.39 2.65 3.80
CA LEU A 217 -14.29 2.01 3.07
C LEU A 217 -13.67 0.89 3.91
N GLN A 218 -13.87 -0.34 3.45
CA GLN A 218 -13.27 -1.54 4.04
C GLN A 218 -13.12 -2.64 2.99
N LEU A 219 -12.09 -3.46 3.11
CA LEU A 219 -11.96 -4.67 2.31
C LEU A 219 -13.05 -5.67 2.71
N GLN A 220 -13.78 -6.17 1.72
CA GLN A 220 -14.94 -7.04 1.96
C GLN A 220 -14.60 -8.55 1.87
N GLY A 221 -13.39 -8.87 1.42
CA GLY A 221 -12.96 -10.26 1.24
C GLY A 221 -13.63 -10.98 0.07
N PRO A 222 -13.35 -12.30 -0.09
CA PRO A 222 -13.80 -13.08 -1.24
C PRO A 222 -15.33 -13.21 -1.37
N GLN A 223 -16.06 -13.01 -0.28
CA GLN A 223 -17.53 -13.07 -0.24
C GLN A 223 -18.18 -11.69 -0.33
N GLY A 224 -17.38 -10.65 -0.54
CA GLY A 224 -17.84 -9.26 -0.68
C GLY A 224 -18.81 -9.08 -1.85
N ARG A 225 -19.57 -7.99 -1.78
CA ARG A 225 -20.42 -7.52 -2.88
C ARG A 225 -19.85 -6.24 -3.42
N PHE A 226 -19.56 -6.24 -4.70
CA PHE A 226 -18.90 -5.14 -5.39
C PHE A 226 -19.81 -4.64 -6.51
N ASP A 227 -20.01 -3.35 -6.58
CA ASP A 227 -20.82 -2.70 -7.61
C ASP A 227 -19.97 -2.35 -8.85
N GLY A 228 -20.64 -2.10 -9.98
CA GLY A 228 -20.01 -1.72 -11.23
C GLY A 228 -19.72 -2.89 -12.18
N LEU A 229 -18.95 -2.59 -13.23
CA LEU A 229 -18.57 -3.54 -14.28
C LEU A 229 -17.44 -4.46 -13.82
N GLU A 230 -17.66 -5.76 -13.94
CA GLU A 230 -16.63 -6.77 -13.66
C GLU A 230 -15.58 -6.81 -14.76
N VAL A 231 -14.29 -6.77 -14.38
CA VAL A 231 -13.18 -6.84 -15.35
C VAL A 231 -13.17 -8.15 -16.13
N ALA A 232 -13.62 -9.24 -15.52
CA ALA A 232 -13.79 -10.53 -16.21
C ALA A 232 -14.70 -10.45 -17.45
N ALA A 233 -15.65 -9.49 -17.51
CA ALA A 233 -16.55 -9.26 -18.63
C ALA A 233 -15.96 -8.33 -19.72
N MET A 234 -14.73 -7.88 -19.54
CA MET A 234 -14.02 -7.02 -20.50
C MET A 234 -13.26 -7.84 -21.55
N SER A 235 -13.03 -7.25 -22.72
CA SER A 235 -12.13 -7.82 -23.74
C SER A 235 -10.66 -7.71 -23.32
N ASP A 236 -9.79 -8.52 -23.96
CA ASP A 236 -8.34 -8.49 -23.66
C ASP A 236 -7.73 -7.08 -23.81
N PRO A 237 -8.02 -6.29 -24.87
CA PRO A 237 -7.52 -4.90 -24.94
C PRO A 237 -8.01 -4.00 -23.79
N GLN A 238 -9.25 -4.18 -23.33
CA GLN A 238 -9.76 -3.44 -22.16
C GLN A 238 -9.06 -3.87 -20.87
N LYS A 239 -8.79 -5.16 -20.70
CA LYS A 239 -8.01 -5.69 -19.56
C LYS A 239 -6.58 -5.17 -19.56
N ASP A 240 -5.97 -4.97 -20.70
CA ASP A 240 -4.65 -4.35 -20.80
C ASP A 240 -4.71 -2.87 -20.36
N GLN A 241 -5.74 -2.13 -20.72
CA GLN A 241 -5.98 -0.78 -20.21
C GLN A 241 -6.21 -0.76 -18.70
N VAL A 242 -6.88 -1.78 -18.13
CA VAL A 242 -7.00 -1.91 -16.66
C VAL A 242 -5.62 -2.02 -16.01
N ARG A 243 -4.73 -2.88 -16.52
CA ARG A 243 -3.35 -3.04 -16.02
C ARG A 243 -2.57 -1.73 -16.13
N GLU A 244 -2.66 -1.04 -17.27
CA GLU A 244 -2.03 0.25 -17.46
C GLU A 244 -2.57 1.31 -16.48
N THR A 245 -3.87 1.30 -16.21
CA THR A 245 -4.51 2.22 -15.27
C THR A 245 -4.00 1.97 -13.85
N LEU A 246 -3.99 0.72 -13.39
CA LEU A 246 -3.46 0.37 -12.07
C LEU A 246 -1.98 0.80 -11.93
N ASN A 247 -1.15 0.49 -12.93
CA ASN A 247 0.25 0.94 -12.95
C ASN A 247 0.37 2.47 -12.90
N TYR A 248 -0.52 3.20 -13.58
CA TYR A 248 -0.52 4.65 -13.56
C TYR A 248 -0.87 5.22 -12.18
N LEU A 249 -1.91 4.69 -11.54
CA LEU A 249 -2.36 5.11 -10.21
C LEU A 249 -1.31 4.84 -9.12
N LEU A 250 -0.42 3.87 -9.36
CA LEU A 250 0.64 3.49 -8.43
C LEU A 250 1.97 4.23 -8.65
N LYS A 251 2.12 5.00 -9.72
CA LYS A 251 3.35 5.78 -10.00
C LYS A 251 3.83 6.69 -8.86
N PRO A 252 2.95 7.30 -8.05
CA PRO A 252 3.39 8.13 -6.93
C PRO A 252 4.16 7.38 -5.83
N PHE A 253 4.06 6.05 -5.77
CA PHE A 253 4.67 5.23 -4.71
C PHE A 253 5.98 4.59 -5.19
N ARG A 254 6.78 4.09 -4.24
CA ARG A 254 7.98 3.29 -4.58
C ARG A 254 7.64 2.15 -5.51
N GLU A 255 8.55 1.84 -6.42
CA GLU A 255 8.37 0.72 -7.34
C GLU A 255 8.19 -0.64 -6.63
N SER A 256 8.87 -0.84 -5.48
CA SER A 256 8.69 -2.04 -4.64
C SER A 256 7.28 -2.16 -4.12
N ASP A 257 6.69 -1.06 -3.63
CA ASP A 257 5.34 -1.02 -3.07
C ASP A 257 4.28 -1.19 -4.16
N ALA A 258 4.49 -0.56 -5.32
CA ALA A 258 3.63 -0.76 -6.48
C ALA A 258 3.60 -2.24 -6.92
N ARG A 259 4.77 -2.90 -6.95
CA ARG A 259 4.86 -4.34 -7.25
C ARG A 259 4.20 -5.21 -6.18
N GLU A 260 4.34 -4.87 -4.91
CA GLU A 260 3.67 -5.58 -3.82
C GLU A 260 2.15 -5.51 -3.96
N ILE A 261 1.60 -4.31 -4.21
CA ILE A 261 0.17 -4.10 -4.44
C ILE A 261 -0.34 -4.99 -5.58
N LEU A 262 0.34 -4.96 -6.73
CA LEU A 262 -0.07 -5.77 -7.88
C LEU A 262 0.03 -7.27 -7.60
N SER A 263 1.08 -7.70 -6.90
CA SER A 263 1.26 -9.11 -6.48
C SER A 263 0.14 -9.56 -5.54
N LYS A 264 -0.31 -8.71 -4.61
CA LYS A 264 -1.44 -9.03 -3.72
C LYS A 264 -2.76 -9.08 -4.49
N ILE A 265 -2.99 -8.19 -5.45
CA ILE A 265 -4.16 -8.25 -6.34
C ILE A 265 -4.15 -9.58 -7.11
N ASP A 266 -3.00 -9.98 -7.65
CA ASP A 266 -2.87 -11.26 -8.37
C ASP A 266 -3.14 -12.47 -7.45
N ALA A 267 -2.63 -12.46 -6.23
CA ALA A 267 -2.90 -13.49 -5.23
C ALA A 267 -4.38 -13.55 -4.82
N GLY A 268 -5.10 -12.43 -4.86
CA GLY A 268 -6.54 -12.32 -4.63
C GLY A 268 -7.43 -12.80 -5.78
N GLY A 269 -6.84 -13.32 -6.85
CA GLY A 269 -7.53 -13.82 -8.05
C GLY A 269 -7.37 -12.95 -9.28
N GLY A 270 -6.47 -11.97 -9.23
CA GLY A 270 -6.08 -11.10 -10.33
C GLY A 270 -7.10 -10.01 -10.65
N ILE A 271 -6.80 -9.27 -11.71
CA ILE A 271 -7.64 -8.15 -12.13
C ILE A 271 -9.07 -8.56 -12.51
N ASP A 272 -9.28 -9.82 -12.91
CA ASP A 272 -10.59 -10.34 -13.28
C ASP A 272 -11.60 -10.31 -12.12
N ARG A 273 -11.11 -10.25 -10.87
CA ARG A 273 -11.92 -10.11 -9.66
C ARG A 273 -12.23 -8.66 -9.29
N LEU A 274 -11.65 -7.70 -10.00
CA LEU A 274 -11.92 -6.28 -9.79
C LEU A 274 -13.19 -5.86 -10.52
N ARG A 275 -13.82 -4.80 -10.00
CA ARG A 275 -14.92 -4.07 -10.63
C ARG A 275 -14.58 -2.60 -10.74
N PHE A 276 -15.06 -1.98 -11.81
CA PHE A 276 -14.98 -0.55 -12.04
C PHE A 276 -16.36 0.07 -11.90
N ALA A 277 -16.42 1.12 -11.09
CA ALA A 277 -17.61 1.94 -10.93
C ALA A 277 -17.26 3.42 -11.14
N PHE A 278 -18.13 4.13 -11.86
CA PHE A 278 -18.11 5.57 -12.07
C PHE A 278 -19.42 6.14 -11.55
N TYR A 279 -19.40 7.40 -11.07
CA TYR A 279 -20.55 7.93 -10.34
C TYR A 279 -21.01 9.25 -10.92
N ARG A 280 -22.32 9.33 -11.28
CA ARG A 280 -22.93 10.50 -11.92
C ARG A 280 -22.94 11.74 -11.04
N ASP A 281 -23.12 11.56 -9.74
CA ASP A 281 -23.16 12.68 -8.79
C ASP A 281 -21.80 13.41 -8.68
N GLY A 282 -20.72 12.79 -9.17
CA GLY A 282 -19.37 13.34 -9.19
C GLY A 282 -18.98 14.07 -10.46
N ASP A 283 -19.89 14.25 -11.45
CA ASP A 283 -19.61 14.99 -12.68
C ASP A 283 -19.66 16.51 -12.40
N LEU A 284 -18.49 17.11 -12.09
CA LEU A 284 -18.40 18.50 -11.62
C LEU A 284 -18.76 19.54 -12.67
N GLU A 285 -18.44 19.32 -13.93
CA GLU A 285 -18.70 20.27 -15.02
C GLU A 285 -19.89 19.85 -15.91
N GLY A 286 -20.50 18.69 -15.67
CA GLY A 286 -21.57 18.14 -16.49
C GLY A 286 -21.10 17.75 -17.89
N ASP A 287 -19.81 17.45 -18.03
CA ASP A 287 -19.12 17.16 -19.29
C ASP A 287 -18.97 15.66 -19.57
N GLN A 288 -19.45 14.80 -18.66
CA GLN A 288 -19.33 13.35 -18.68
C GLN A 288 -17.89 12.84 -18.50
N VAL A 289 -17.03 13.64 -17.90
CA VAL A 289 -15.79 13.20 -17.28
C VAL A 289 -16.12 12.85 -15.83
N TRP A 290 -16.02 11.56 -15.50
CA TRP A 290 -16.47 11.08 -14.18
C TRP A 290 -15.39 11.34 -13.13
N ASP A 291 -15.52 12.43 -12.38
CA ASP A 291 -14.56 12.82 -11.34
C ASP A 291 -14.58 11.87 -10.13
N ASP A 292 -15.70 11.20 -9.88
CA ASP A 292 -15.83 10.17 -8.85
C ASP A 292 -15.81 8.78 -9.47
N TRP A 293 -14.88 7.93 -8.98
CA TRP A 293 -14.76 6.56 -9.44
C TRP A 293 -14.20 5.62 -8.38
N ARG A 294 -14.39 4.32 -8.57
CA ARG A 294 -13.86 3.28 -7.69
C ARG A 294 -13.42 2.06 -8.50
N ILE A 295 -12.29 1.48 -8.08
CA ILE A 295 -11.85 0.15 -8.49
C ILE A 295 -11.86 -0.68 -7.21
N GLU A 296 -12.65 -1.74 -7.17
CA GLU A 296 -12.84 -2.53 -5.95
C GLU A 296 -12.86 -4.02 -6.27
N GLY A 297 -12.36 -4.82 -5.33
CA GLY A 297 -12.38 -6.28 -5.40
C GLY A 297 -12.19 -6.90 -4.01
N PRO A 298 -12.05 -8.23 -3.95
CA PRO A 298 -11.96 -8.94 -2.68
C PRO A 298 -10.92 -8.39 -1.72
N ASN A 299 -9.77 -7.98 -2.24
CA ASN A 299 -8.58 -7.62 -1.48
C ASN A 299 -7.98 -6.26 -1.85
N ALA A 300 -8.70 -5.46 -2.66
CA ALA A 300 -8.22 -4.16 -3.13
C ALA A 300 -9.36 -3.14 -3.21
N ILE A 301 -9.08 -1.92 -2.79
CA ILE A 301 -9.91 -0.74 -3.00
C ILE A 301 -9.01 0.40 -3.46
N PHE A 302 -9.37 1.00 -4.61
CA PHE A 302 -8.93 2.31 -5.06
C PHE A 302 -10.19 3.15 -5.15
N HIS A 303 -10.37 4.05 -4.21
CA HIS A 303 -11.54 4.93 -4.16
C HIS A 303 -11.07 6.35 -4.40
N PHE A 304 -11.65 7.00 -5.38
CA PHE A 304 -11.32 8.36 -5.77
C PHE A 304 -12.61 9.18 -5.82
N ARG A 305 -12.70 10.14 -4.93
CA ARG A 305 -13.73 11.17 -4.93
C ARG A 305 -13.09 12.47 -5.39
N GLY A 306 -13.36 12.89 -6.64
CA GLY A 306 -12.87 14.13 -7.20
C GLY A 306 -13.77 15.33 -6.92
N ALA A 307 -15.03 15.09 -6.57
CA ALA A 307 -16.03 16.11 -6.28
C ALA A 307 -16.26 16.31 -4.77
N PRO A 308 -16.23 17.55 -4.20
CA PRO A 308 -15.88 18.83 -4.84
C PRO A 308 -14.37 19.01 -5.00
N HIS A 309 -13.55 18.17 -4.39
CA HIS A 309 -12.09 18.10 -4.49
C HIS A 309 -11.60 16.68 -4.20
N VAL A 310 -10.34 16.42 -4.49
CA VAL A 310 -9.81 15.05 -4.49
C VAL A 310 -9.57 14.51 -3.08
N HIS A 311 -10.22 13.38 -2.79
CA HIS A 311 -9.86 12.43 -1.75
C HIS A 311 -9.61 11.06 -2.40
N ALA A 312 -8.40 10.58 -2.39
CA ALA A 312 -8.02 9.29 -2.94
C ALA A 312 -7.59 8.33 -1.85
N PHE A 313 -8.11 7.11 -1.89
CA PHE A 313 -7.84 6.05 -0.93
C PHE A 313 -7.32 4.81 -1.67
N ILE A 314 -6.24 4.24 -1.17
CA ILE A 314 -5.75 2.93 -1.62
C ILE A 314 -5.64 2.02 -0.41
N HIS A 315 -6.27 0.86 -0.48
CA HIS A 315 -6.13 -0.18 0.54
C HIS A 315 -6.09 -1.55 -0.15
N VAL A 316 -4.98 -2.25 0.01
CA VAL A 316 -4.78 -3.60 -0.54
C VAL A 316 -4.20 -4.50 0.54
N ALA A 317 -4.82 -5.65 0.77
CA ALA A 317 -4.37 -6.61 1.77
C ALA A 317 -4.77 -8.03 1.42
N ASP A 318 -4.06 -9.02 1.95
CA ASP A 318 -4.48 -10.40 1.90
C ASP A 318 -5.69 -10.58 2.82
N VAL A 319 -6.82 -10.95 2.24
CA VAL A 319 -8.08 -11.21 2.94
C VAL A 319 -8.44 -12.69 2.79
N SER A 320 -8.63 -13.35 3.89
CA SER A 320 -9.00 -14.78 3.97
C SER A 320 -10.48 -14.96 4.18
#